data_6e7d1219c95789e2d36dca1f21ab2b6e
#
_entry.id   6e7d1219c95789e2d36dca1f21ab2b6e
#
_cell.length_a   1.000
_cell.length_b   1.000
_cell.length_c   1.000
_cell.angle_alpha   90.00
_cell.angle_beta   90.00
_cell.angle_gamma   90.00
#
_symmetry.space_group_name_H-M   'P 1'
#
loop_
_entity.id
_entity.type
_entity.pdbx_description
1 polymer ?
#
loop_
_entity_poly.entity_id
_entity_poly.type
_entity_poly.pdbx_seq_one_letter_code
_entity_poly.pdbx_strand_id
1 'polypeptide(L)'
;MRVVYDPSHVLHDPVTEVQYGIAMPMYEVPARVESIRAALLTDDNFSFADATDHGLGPVTAVHHEGLVRFLDEAWSLWRKHGGGGGSMPPQFMPDTVLHPAMREGMGEAPEPSAATGRIGYWCWETMTPLVAGSYRAARAAVDVALTAADLLLAGDAAVYGLARPPGHHCPRSAFGGYGLLNYSAAASAYLADRVGRVAVLDVDYHHGNGTQQIFYQRADVLYVSLHADPDRAFPYFVGWADERGAGPGEGCTLNLPLPAGCTNDRYLTALDTALERIAEYAAAVLVVSLGFDTYGQDPIADFALSTDAYHEVGRRVASLGLPTLILQEGGYFVPKIGENARTWLRGLLGAPLDLRATPR
;
A
#
# COMPACT_ATOMS: atom_id res chain seq x y z
N MET A 1 5.63 -19.96 -6.66
CA MET A 1 4.85 -19.00 -5.82
C MET A 1 3.55 -18.69 -6.52
N ARG A 2 2.41 -18.72 -5.80
CA ARG A 2 1.13 -18.23 -6.35
C ARG A 2 1.10 -16.72 -6.34
N VAL A 3 0.49 -16.14 -7.41
CA VAL A 3 0.26 -14.71 -7.57
C VAL A 3 -1.25 -14.52 -7.69
N VAL A 4 -1.86 -13.84 -6.75
CA VAL A 4 -3.31 -13.53 -6.80
C VAL A 4 -3.49 -12.21 -7.54
N TYR A 5 -4.40 -12.20 -8.51
CA TYR A 5 -4.66 -11.07 -9.39
C TYR A 5 -6.16 -10.92 -9.68
N ASP A 6 -6.61 -9.68 -9.80
CA ASP A 6 -7.97 -9.35 -10.26
C ASP A 6 -7.92 -8.25 -11.33
N PRO A 7 -8.52 -8.47 -12.52
CA PRO A 7 -8.49 -7.49 -13.60
C PRO A 7 -9.28 -6.21 -13.31
N SER A 8 -10.11 -6.18 -12.27
CA SER A 8 -10.90 -4.99 -11.91
C SER A 8 -10.04 -3.79 -11.50
N HIS A 9 -8.75 -3.99 -11.22
CA HIS A 9 -7.82 -2.89 -10.92
C HIS A 9 -7.79 -1.82 -12.03
N VAL A 10 -8.02 -2.19 -13.30
CA VAL A 10 -8.05 -1.26 -14.44
C VAL A 10 -9.22 -0.27 -14.38
N LEU A 11 -10.23 -0.52 -13.55
CA LEU A 11 -11.37 0.36 -13.38
C LEU A 11 -11.03 1.66 -12.62
N HIS A 12 -9.92 1.66 -11.88
CA HIS A 12 -9.36 2.88 -11.30
C HIS A 12 -8.29 3.41 -12.24
N ASP A 13 -8.67 4.33 -13.13
CA ASP A 13 -7.78 4.90 -14.15
C ASP A 13 -7.99 6.42 -14.24
N PRO A 14 -7.61 7.18 -13.19
CA PRO A 14 -7.59 8.63 -13.25
C PRO A 14 -6.50 9.09 -14.21
N VAL A 15 -6.76 10.23 -14.89
CA VAL A 15 -5.89 10.74 -15.96
C VAL A 15 -4.87 11.74 -15.45
N THR A 16 -5.26 12.52 -14.44
CA THR A 16 -4.43 13.62 -13.90
C THR A 16 -4.48 13.63 -12.38
N GLU A 17 -3.42 14.16 -11.82
CA GLU A 17 -3.31 14.52 -10.40
C GLU A 17 -2.88 15.98 -10.26
N VAL A 18 -2.98 16.54 -9.06
CA VAL A 18 -2.50 17.90 -8.77
C VAL A 18 -1.43 17.81 -7.70
N GLN A 19 -0.19 18.15 -8.06
CA GLN A 19 0.91 18.24 -7.11
C GLN A 19 1.44 19.68 -7.09
N TYR A 20 1.65 20.23 -5.91
CA TYR A 20 2.14 21.61 -5.72
C TYR A 20 1.32 22.67 -6.48
N GLY A 21 0.00 22.43 -6.67
CA GLY A 21 -0.88 23.30 -7.44
C GLY A 21 -0.75 23.15 -8.97
N ILE A 22 -0.02 22.19 -9.47
CA ILE A 22 0.19 21.93 -10.90
C ILE A 22 -0.53 20.62 -11.28
N ALA A 23 -1.42 20.71 -12.28
CA ALA A 23 -2.02 19.52 -12.87
C ALA A 23 -1.00 18.79 -13.75
N MET A 24 -0.83 17.49 -13.51
CA MET A 24 0.11 16.65 -14.22
C MET A 24 -0.49 15.26 -14.52
N PRO A 25 0.08 14.50 -15.46
CA PRO A 25 -0.36 13.13 -15.70
C PRO A 25 -0.26 12.28 -14.43
N MET A 26 -1.23 11.42 -14.21
CA MET A 26 -1.24 10.48 -13.09
C MET A 26 -0.07 9.51 -13.16
N TYR A 27 0.67 9.35 -12.07
CA TYR A 27 1.73 8.33 -11.95
C TYR A 27 1.17 6.97 -11.56
N GLU A 28 0.12 6.95 -10.74
CA GLU A 28 -0.54 5.72 -10.31
C GLU A 28 -1.51 5.23 -11.42
N VAL A 29 -1.00 4.42 -12.36
CA VAL A 29 -1.71 3.96 -13.56
C VAL A 29 -1.82 2.43 -13.61
N PRO A 30 -2.83 1.86 -14.30
CA PRO A 30 -2.99 0.40 -14.47
C PRO A 30 -1.75 -0.28 -15.07
N ALA A 31 -1.01 0.40 -15.93
CA ALA A 31 0.21 -0.11 -16.56
C ALA A 31 1.28 -0.60 -15.57
N ARG A 32 1.28 -0.12 -14.32
CA ARG A 32 2.17 -0.59 -13.24
C ARG A 32 1.96 -2.08 -12.98
N VAL A 33 0.72 -2.47 -12.71
CA VAL A 33 0.33 -3.86 -12.43
C VAL A 33 0.51 -4.73 -13.67
N GLU A 34 0.13 -4.24 -14.86
CA GLU A 34 0.29 -4.99 -16.10
C GLU A 34 1.76 -5.25 -16.46
N SER A 35 2.67 -4.31 -16.16
CA SER A 35 4.12 -4.51 -16.31
C SER A 35 4.63 -5.61 -15.38
N ILE A 36 4.20 -5.63 -14.12
CA ILE A 36 4.55 -6.68 -13.16
C ILE A 36 3.99 -8.02 -13.63
N ARG A 37 2.71 -8.07 -13.96
CA ARG A 37 2.04 -9.28 -14.45
C ARG A 37 2.74 -9.86 -15.67
N ALA A 38 3.07 -9.03 -16.66
CA ALA A 38 3.79 -9.46 -17.85
C ALA A 38 5.17 -10.07 -17.52
N ALA A 39 5.93 -9.45 -16.59
CA ALA A 39 7.22 -9.96 -16.17
C ALA A 39 7.11 -11.33 -15.47
N LEU A 40 6.11 -11.52 -14.62
CA LEU A 40 5.91 -12.77 -13.87
C LEU A 40 5.38 -13.90 -14.75
N LEU A 41 4.59 -13.60 -15.78
CA LEU A 41 4.12 -14.60 -16.75
C LEU A 41 5.24 -15.23 -17.60
N THR A 42 6.40 -14.59 -17.66
CA THR A 42 7.59 -15.13 -18.38
C THR A 42 8.51 -16.00 -17.51
N ASP A 43 8.12 -16.26 -16.25
CA ASP A 43 8.96 -16.96 -15.28
C ASP A 43 8.19 -18.13 -14.63
N ASP A 44 8.66 -19.35 -14.87
CA ASP A 44 8.03 -20.61 -14.39
C ASP A 44 7.98 -20.74 -12.86
N ASN A 45 8.64 -19.84 -12.12
CA ASN A 45 8.52 -19.79 -10.66
C ASN A 45 7.17 -19.27 -10.18
N PHE A 46 6.35 -18.68 -11.06
CA PHE A 46 5.10 -18.05 -10.71
C PHE A 46 3.90 -18.69 -11.40
N SER A 47 2.78 -18.78 -10.68
CA SER A 47 1.49 -19.24 -11.21
C SER A 47 0.38 -18.31 -10.71
N PHE A 48 -0.56 -17.95 -11.59
CA PHE A 48 -1.62 -17.01 -11.27
C PHE A 48 -2.87 -17.72 -10.72
N ALA A 49 -3.54 -17.05 -9.79
CA ALA A 49 -4.82 -17.44 -9.23
C ALA A 49 -5.75 -16.21 -9.20
N ASP A 50 -7.03 -16.44 -9.43
CA ASP A 50 -8.05 -15.39 -9.36
C ASP A 50 -8.39 -15.06 -7.89
N ALA A 51 -8.76 -13.81 -7.62
CA ALA A 51 -9.27 -13.41 -6.33
C ALA A 51 -10.69 -13.94 -6.11
N THR A 52 -11.05 -14.17 -4.84
CA THR A 52 -12.39 -14.55 -4.40
C THR A 52 -13.01 -13.43 -3.57
N ASP A 53 -14.35 -13.31 -3.55
CA ASP A 53 -15.07 -12.32 -2.76
C ASP A 53 -15.05 -12.67 -1.26
N HIS A 54 -14.57 -11.76 -0.43
CA HIS A 54 -14.51 -11.89 1.03
C HIS A 54 -15.55 -11.03 1.77
N GLY A 55 -16.42 -10.35 1.04
CA GLY A 55 -17.43 -9.45 1.61
C GLY A 55 -16.84 -8.23 2.31
N LEU A 56 -17.63 -7.55 3.14
CA LEU A 56 -17.24 -6.30 3.80
C LEU A 56 -16.63 -6.50 5.21
N GLY A 57 -16.81 -7.66 5.81
CA GLY A 57 -16.36 -7.90 7.18
C GLY A 57 -14.89 -7.55 7.44
N PRO A 58 -13.94 -8.09 6.67
CA PRO A 58 -12.52 -7.77 6.86
C PRO A 58 -12.18 -6.30 6.58
N VAL A 59 -12.91 -5.62 5.69
CA VAL A 59 -12.72 -4.19 5.41
C VAL A 59 -13.14 -3.36 6.60
N THR A 60 -14.33 -3.60 7.15
CA THR A 60 -14.89 -2.84 8.29
C THR A 60 -14.22 -3.18 9.62
N ALA A 61 -13.46 -4.28 9.70
CA ALA A 61 -12.60 -4.58 10.83
C ALA A 61 -11.48 -3.53 11.01
N VAL A 62 -10.98 -2.96 9.91
CA VAL A 62 -9.89 -1.97 9.92
C VAL A 62 -10.34 -0.56 9.51
N HIS A 63 -11.40 -0.43 8.73
CA HIS A 63 -11.93 0.86 8.29
C HIS A 63 -13.27 1.21 8.94
N HIS A 64 -13.52 2.51 9.08
CA HIS A 64 -14.80 3.02 9.53
C HIS A 64 -15.88 2.77 8.47
N GLU A 65 -17.03 2.24 8.88
CA GLU A 65 -18.15 1.90 7.97
C GLU A 65 -18.62 3.11 7.13
N GLY A 66 -18.56 4.32 7.71
CA GLY A 66 -18.90 5.56 7.01
C GLY A 66 -17.98 5.85 5.82
N LEU A 67 -16.66 5.59 5.96
CA LEU A 67 -15.71 5.70 4.85
C LEU A 67 -16.04 4.70 3.74
N VAL A 68 -16.25 3.44 4.10
CA VAL A 68 -16.55 2.38 3.12
C VAL A 68 -17.83 2.71 2.34
N ARG A 69 -18.88 3.12 3.06
CA ARG A 69 -20.15 3.57 2.45
C ARG A 69 -19.95 4.81 1.56
N PHE A 70 -19.17 5.80 2.01
CA PHE A 70 -18.88 6.98 1.20
C PHE A 70 -18.19 6.59 -0.11
N LEU A 71 -17.15 5.76 -0.08
CA LEU A 71 -16.42 5.34 -1.29
C LEU A 71 -17.33 4.63 -2.29
N ASP A 72 -18.27 3.80 -1.83
CA ASP A 72 -19.23 3.10 -2.70
C ASP A 72 -20.17 4.08 -3.41
N GLU A 73 -20.66 5.09 -2.73
CA GLU A 73 -21.63 6.04 -3.28
C GLU A 73 -21.03 7.34 -3.84
N ALA A 74 -19.74 7.64 -3.56
CA ALA A 74 -19.09 8.93 -3.84
C ALA A 74 -19.26 9.38 -5.29
N TRP A 75 -18.97 8.50 -6.25
CA TRP A 75 -19.07 8.82 -7.67
C TRP A 75 -20.51 9.14 -8.09
N SER A 76 -21.46 8.32 -7.69
CA SER A 76 -22.87 8.49 -8.03
C SER A 76 -23.46 9.77 -7.43
N LEU A 77 -23.11 10.08 -6.17
CA LEU A 77 -23.49 11.31 -5.50
C LEU A 77 -22.94 12.54 -6.21
N TRP A 78 -21.65 12.54 -6.53
CA TRP A 78 -21.02 13.65 -7.24
C TRP A 78 -21.64 13.89 -8.61
N ARG A 79 -21.86 12.84 -9.40
CA ARG A 79 -22.50 12.92 -10.71
C ARG A 79 -23.94 13.48 -10.62
N LYS A 80 -24.71 13.04 -9.63
CA LYS A 80 -26.08 13.51 -9.38
C LYS A 80 -26.12 15.00 -9.10
N HIS A 81 -25.09 15.57 -8.49
CA HIS A 81 -25.00 17.01 -8.20
C HIS A 81 -24.29 17.81 -9.30
N GLY A 82 -24.21 17.30 -10.53
CA GLY A 82 -23.67 18.01 -11.69
C GLY A 82 -22.15 17.88 -11.86
N GLY A 83 -21.50 17.02 -11.10
CA GLY A 83 -20.06 16.77 -11.25
C GLY A 83 -19.69 16.21 -12.62
N GLY A 84 -18.48 16.55 -13.09
CA GLY A 84 -17.91 16.03 -14.35
C GLY A 84 -18.35 16.75 -15.61
N GLY A 85 -18.82 17.99 -15.51
CA GLY A 85 -18.95 18.89 -16.68
C GLY A 85 -17.57 19.41 -17.08
N GLY A 86 -17.25 19.39 -18.38
CA GLY A 86 -15.98 19.91 -18.89
C GLY A 86 -15.37 19.04 -19.99
N SER A 87 -14.23 19.47 -20.52
CA SER A 87 -13.50 18.81 -21.62
C SER A 87 -12.56 17.70 -21.16
N MET A 88 -12.23 17.63 -19.87
CA MET A 88 -11.38 16.60 -19.28
C MET A 88 -12.21 15.36 -18.87
N PRO A 89 -11.62 14.15 -18.88
CA PRO A 89 -12.26 13.01 -18.26
C PRO A 89 -12.63 13.33 -16.82
N PRO A 90 -13.87 13.03 -16.39
CA PRO A 90 -14.33 13.44 -15.08
C PRO A 90 -13.61 12.68 -13.98
N GLN A 91 -13.07 13.43 -13.02
CA GLN A 91 -12.43 12.96 -11.80
C GLN A 91 -13.00 13.73 -10.61
N PHE A 92 -13.23 13.05 -9.50
CA PHE A 92 -13.73 13.65 -8.28
C PHE A 92 -12.61 13.73 -7.24
N MET A 93 -12.20 14.95 -6.92
CA MET A 93 -11.12 15.24 -5.97
C MET A 93 -11.64 16.23 -4.92
N PRO A 94 -11.07 16.23 -3.69
CA PRO A 94 -11.41 17.23 -2.70
C PRO A 94 -10.76 18.58 -3.03
N ASP A 95 -11.55 19.66 -2.93
CA ASP A 95 -11.03 21.04 -2.97
C ASP A 95 -10.39 21.44 -1.63
N THR A 96 -10.81 20.79 -0.56
CA THR A 96 -10.35 21.02 0.82
C THR A 96 -10.55 19.74 1.62
N VAL A 97 -9.75 19.57 2.67
CA VAL A 97 -9.84 18.45 3.61
C VAL A 97 -10.12 18.95 5.02
N LEU A 98 -10.73 18.10 5.84
CA LEU A 98 -11.00 18.41 7.23
C LEU A 98 -9.68 18.50 8.02
N HIS A 99 -9.29 19.72 8.40
CA HIS A 99 -8.15 19.92 9.28
C HIS A 99 -8.61 20.01 10.75
N PRO A 100 -7.97 19.29 11.70
CA PRO A 100 -8.39 19.29 13.12
C PRO A 100 -8.52 20.68 13.74
N ALA A 101 -7.64 21.61 13.40
CA ALA A 101 -7.67 22.99 13.92
C ALA A 101 -8.95 23.76 13.55
N MET A 102 -9.67 23.37 12.48
CA MET A 102 -10.96 23.99 12.14
C MET A 102 -12.04 23.70 13.21
N ARG A 103 -11.83 22.69 14.04
CA ARG A 103 -12.79 22.21 15.04
C ARG A 103 -12.23 22.23 16.47
N GLU A 104 -11.07 22.83 16.67
CA GLU A 104 -10.45 22.91 18.00
C GLU A 104 -11.41 23.50 19.03
N GLY A 105 -11.68 22.75 20.10
CA GLY A 105 -12.66 23.12 21.13
C GLY A 105 -14.13 22.96 20.74
N MET A 106 -14.46 22.54 19.52
CA MET A 106 -15.83 22.44 19.01
C MET A 106 -16.36 20.98 18.93
N GLY A 107 -15.55 19.98 19.30
CA GLY A 107 -15.88 18.55 19.17
C GLY A 107 -15.76 18.04 17.73
N GLU A 108 -16.24 16.82 17.49
CA GLU A 108 -16.16 16.17 16.18
C GLU A 108 -16.95 16.95 15.10
N ALA A 109 -16.43 16.92 13.88
CA ALA A 109 -17.13 17.49 12.73
C ALA A 109 -18.30 16.59 12.33
N PRO A 110 -19.51 17.14 12.09
CA PRO A 110 -20.56 16.38 11.44
C PRO A 110 -20.18 16.12 9.97
N GLU A 111 -20.49 14.92 9.47
CA GLU A 111 -20.32 14.61 8.05
C GLU A 111 -21.23 15.52 7.20
N PRO A 112 -20.70 16.26 6.20
CA PRO A 112 -21.51 17.09 5.32
C PRO A 112 -22.47 16.23 4.46
N SER A 113 -23.62 16.80 4.04
CA SER A 113 -24.54 16.11 3.13
C SER A 113 -24.13 16.22 1.65
N ALA A 114 -23.43 17.32 1.28
CA ALA A 114 -22.97 17.54 -0.09
C ALA A 114 -21.78 16.66 -0.44
N ALA A 115 -21.77 16.07 -1.64
CA ALA A 115 -20.68 15.20 -2.11
C ALA A 115 -19.30 15.88 -2.01
N THR A 116 -19.21 17.15 -2.39
CA THR A 116 -17.98 17.98 -2.34
C THR A 116 -17.45 18.19 -0.92
N GLY A 117 -18.33 18.27 0.07
CA GLY A 117 -17.90 18.32 1.48
C GLY A 117 -17.52 16.95 2.03
N ARG A 118 -18.27 15.91 1.64
CA ARG A 118 -18.03 14.54 2.10
C ARG A 118 -16.68 14.00 1.63
N ILE A 119 -16.26 14.32 0.41
CA ILE A 119 -14.95 13.85 -0.07
C ILE A 119 -13.81 14.41 0.77
N GLY A 120 -13.84 15.70 1.14
CA GLY A 120 -12.85 16.32 2.03
C GLY A 120 -12.98 15.91 3.50
N TYR A 121 -14.14 15.36 3.91
CA TYR A 121 -14.33 14.78 5.24
C TYR A 121 -13.64 13.40 5.36
N TRP A 122 -13.67 12.59 4.29
CA TRP A 122 -13.12 11.24 4.26
C TRP A 122 -11.75 11.13 3.58
N CYS A 123 -11.22 12.21 2.98
CA CYS A 123 -9.88 12.26 2.40
C CYS A 123 -8.97 13.14 3.25
N TRP A 124 -7.71 12.71 3.46
CA TRP A 124 -6.77 13.47 4.29
C TRP A 124 -5.80 14.35 3.48
N GLU A 125 -5.87 14.29 2.14
CA GLU A 125 -5.06 15.09 1.22
C GLU A 125 -5.86 15.41 -0.08
N THR A 126 -5.29 16.13 -1.04
CA THR A 126 -6.02 16.65 -2.20
C THR A 126 -5.56 16.05 -3.54
N MET A 127 -4.74 15.01 -3.54
CA MET A 127 -4.12 14.44 -4.74
C MET A 127 -4.78 13.16 -5.24
N THR A 128 -5.50 12.41 -4.38
CA THR A 128 -6.12 11.13 -4.73
C THR A 128 -7.46 11.32 -5.42
N PRO A 129 -7.58 11.11 -6.74
CA PRO A 129 -8.83 11.26 -7.47
C PRO A 129 -9.69 10.00 -7.39
N LEU A 130 -11.01 10.18 -7.40
CA LEU A 130 -11.99 9.12 -7.61
C LEU A 130 -12.52 9.17 -9.05
N VAL A 131 -12.65 7.99 -9.67
CA VAL A 131 -13.32 7.78 -10.95
C VAL A 131 -14.44 6.74 -10.78
N ALA A 132 -15.24 6.50 -11.80
CA ALA A 132 -16.44 5.65 -11.73
C ALA A 132 -16.19 4.24 -11.15
N GLY A 133 -15.00 3.68 -11.38
CA GLY A 133 -14.64 2.32 -10.95
C GLY A 133 -13.75 2.24 -9.71
N SER A 134 -13.40 3.36 -9.08
CA SER A 134 -12.43 3.42 -7.99
C SER A 134 -12.77 2.50 -6.82
N TYR A 135 -14.00 2.55 -6.33
CA TYR A 135 -14.43 1.69 -5.23
C TYR A 135 -14.35 0.20 -5.58
N ARG A 136 -14.78 -0.16 -6.80
CA ARG A 136 -14.72 -1.56 -7.25
C ARG A 136 -13.28 -2.06 -7.36
N ALA A 137 -12.37 -1.25 -7.87
CA ALA A 137 -10.94 -1.59 -7.93
C ALA A 137 -10.35 -1.73 -6.52
N ALA A 138 -10.67 -0.82 -5.59
CA ALA A 138 -10.21 -0.89 -4.21
C ALA A 138 -10.75 -2.14 -3.47
N ARG A 139 -12.00 -2.52 -3.71
CA ARG A 139 -12.59 -3.75 -3.18
C ARG A 139 -11.87 -4.98 -3.73
N ALA A 140 -11.64 -5.03 -5.04
CA ALA A 140 -10.88 -6.12 -5.66
C ALA A 140 -9.46 -6.23 -5.09
N ALA A 141 -8.79 -5.10 -4.79
CA ALA A 141 -7.47 -5.11 -4.14
C ALA A 141 -7.52 -5.76 -2.74
N VAL A 142 -8.58 -5.52 -1.96
CA VAL A 142 -8.78 -6.20 -0.67
C VAL A 142 -9.03 -7.70 -0.87
N ASP A 143 -9.86 -8.07 -1.84
CA ASP A 143 -10.15 -9.48 -2.15
C ASP A 143 -8.89 -10.23 -2.63
N VAL A 144 -8.02 -9.58 -3.41
CA VAL A 144 -6.69 -10.10 -3.78
C VAL A 144 -5.85 -10.38 -2.53
N ALA A 145 -5.76 -9.43 -1.60
CA ALA A 145 -4.96 -9.58 -0.39
C ALA A 145 -5.48 -10.69 0.53
N LEU A 146 -6.80 -10.79 0.69
CA LEU A 146 -7.43 -11.81 1.55
C LEU A 146 -7.36 -13.20 0.92
N THR A 147 -7.55 -13.32 -0.39
CA THR A 147 -7.35 -14.59 -1.10
C THR A 147 -5.90 -15.06 -0.97
N ALA A 148 -4.94 -14.15 -1.09
CA ALA A 148 -3.54 -14.47 -0.89
C ALA A 148 -3.25 -14.91 0.57
N ALA A 149 -3.93 -14.29 1.56
CA ALA A 149 -3.85 -14.71 2.96
C ALA A 149 -4.44 -16.12 3.18
N ASP A 150 -5.57 -16.46 2.54
CA ASP A 150 -6.14 -17.81 2.61
C ASP A 150 -5.22 -18.88 2.00
N LEU A 151 -4.57 -18.55 0.89
CA LEU A 151 -3.61 -19.45 0.28
C LEU A 151 -2.39 -19.70 1.19
N LEU A 152 -1.95 -18.66 1.91
CA LEU A 152 -0.89 -18.78 2.92
C LEU A 152 -1.34 -19.64 4.10
N LEU A 153 -2.56 -19.43 4.61
CA LEU A 153 -3.14 -20.26 5.68
C LEU A 153 -3.36 -21.71 5.25
N ALA A 154 -3.57 -21.96 3.96
CA ALA A 154 -3.66 -23.30 3.39
C ALA A 154 -2.31 -24.02 3.24
N GLY A 155 -1.20 -23.35 3.58
CA GLY A 155 0.14 -23.97 3.66
C GLY A 155 1.13 -23.53 2.59
N ASP A 156 0.83 -22.51 1.77
CA ASP A 156 1.84 -21.92 0.90
C ASP A 156 2.91 -21.20 1.74
N ALA A 157 4.17 -21.40 1.38
CA ALA A 157 5.27 -20.72 2.08
C ALA A 157 5.34 -19.21 1.79
N ALA A 158 4.93 -18.81 0.59
CA ALA A 158 4.84 -17.41 0.18
C ALA A 158 3.78 -17.22 -0.91
N VAL A 159 3.03 -16.11 -0.84
CA VAL A 159 2.00 -15.74 -1.82
C VAL A 159 2.12 -14.25 -2.13
N TYR A 160 2.02 -13.88 -3.40
CA TYR A 160 2.04 -12.49 -3.84
C TYR A 160 0.64 -12.04 -4.24
N GLY A 161 0.11 -11.03 -3.57
CA GLY A 161 -1.11 -10.32 -3.95
C GLY A 161 -0.76 -9.11 -4.83
N LEU A 162 -1.05 -9.21 -6.12
CA LEU A 162 -0.81 -8.14 -7.10
C LEU A 162 -1.99 -7.17 -7.08
N ALA A 163 -2.07 -6.39 -5.99
CA ALA A 163 -3.15 -5.47 -5.68
C ALA A 163 -2.93 -4.07 -6.29
N ARG A 164 -4.00 -3.35 -6.58
CA ARG A 164 -4.05 -1.94 -6.99
C ARG A 164 -5.50 -1.42 -6.88
N PRO A 165 -5.71 -0.10 -6.50
CA PRO A 165 -4.73 0.92 -6.16
C PRO A 165 -4.00 0.61 -4.85
N PRO A 166 -2.90 1.36 -4.48
CA PRO A 166 -2.19 1.20 -3.22
C PRO A 166 -3.09 1.34 -2.00
N GLY A 167 -2.62 0.90 -0.82
CA GLY A 167 -3.47 0.88 0.38
C GLY A 167 -2.82 1.39 1.65
N HIS A 168 -1.51 1.29 1.83
CA HIS A 168 -0.82 1.51 3.10
C HIS A 168 -0.97 2.93 3.67
N HIS A 169 -1.34 3.92 2.83
CA HIS A 169 -1.63 5.29 3.25
C HIS A 169 -3.04 5.52 3.81
N CYS A 170 -3.94 4.53 3.75
CA CYS A 170 -5.31 4.68 4.20
C CYS A 170 -5.47 4.36 5.69
N PRO A 171 -5.65 5.34 6.59
CA PRO A 171 -5.95 5.09 7.98
C PRO A 171 -7.40 4.63 8.14
N ARG A 172 -7.81 4.32 9.40
CA ARG A 172 -9.13 3.81 9.71
C ARG A 172 -10.28 4.63 9.13
N SER A 173 -10.20 5.95 9.16
CA SER A 173 -11.31 6.85 8.85
C SER A 173 -11.01 7.84 7.73
N ALA A 174 -10.01 7.55 6.89
CA ALA A 174 -9.72 8.40 5.73
C ALA A 174 -9.04 7.60 4.61
N PHE A 175 -9.08 8.15 3.41
CA PHE A 175 -8.33 7.65 2.25
C PHE A 175 -7.38 8.74 1.73
N GLY A 176 -6.38 8.37 0.95
CA GLY A 176 -5.39 9.29 0.37
C GLY A 176 -4.08 8.59 0.04
N GLY A 177 -3.10 9.31 -0.50
CA GLY A 177 -1.83 8.75 -0.95
C GLY A 177 -2.03 7.73 -2.07
N TYR A 178 -2.86 8.05 -3.05
CA TYR A 178 -3.36 7.17 -4.13
C TYR A 178 -4.22 5.99 -3.62
N GLY A 179 -4.23 5.71 -2.32
CA GLY A 179 -4.95 4.60 -1.73
C GLY A 179 -6.41 4.93 -1.41
N LEU A 180 -7.26 3.91 -1.40
CA LEU A 180 -8.68 4.02 -1.04
C LEU A 180 -9.06 3.13 0.13
N LEU A 181 -8.55 1.90 0.19
CA LEU A 181 -8.74 0.93 1.27
C LEU A 181 -7.38 0.27 1.58
N ASN A 182 -7.08 0.10 2.86
CA ASN A 182 -5.84 -0.52 3.31
C ASN A 182 -5.97 -2.05 3.34
N TYR A 183 -5.69 -2.68 2.21
CA TYR A 183 -5.74 -4.13 2.10
C TYR A 183 -4.64 -4.83 2.90
N SER A 184 -3.46 -4.20 3.06
CA SER A 184 -2.38 -4.74 3.90
C SER A 184 -2.82 -4.82 5.37
N ALA A 185 -3.51 -3.79 5.86
CA ALA A 185 -4.09 -3.81 7.20
C ALA A 185 -5.25 -4.82 7.32
N ALA A 186 -6.13 -4.89 6.32
CA ALA A 186 -7.22 -5.86 6.31
C ALA A 186 -6.71 -7.31 6.36
N ALA A 187 -5.72 -7.65 5.52
CA ALA A 187 -5.09 -8.98 5.52
C ALA A 187 -4.32 -9.26 6.81
N SER A 188 -3.60 -8.27 7.37
CA SER A 188 -2.86 -8.43 8.62
C SER A 188 -3.79 -8.67 9.81
N ALA A 189 -4.90 -7.94 9.92
CA ALA A 189 -5.91 -8.17 10.96
C ALA A 189 -6.57 -9.54 10.78
N TYR A 190 -6.93 -9.91 9.55
CA TYR A 190 -7.51 -11.20 9.21
C TYR A 190 -6.60 -12.38 9.59
N LEU A 191 -5.29 -12.25 9.36
CA LEU A 191 -4.29 -13.23 9.76
C LEU A 191 -4.11 -13.25 11.27
N ALA A 192 -4.00 -12.09 11.93
CA ALA A 192 -3.81 -12.01 13.39
C ALA A 192 -4.92 -12.71 14.16
N ASP A 193 -6.16 -12.59 13.73
CA ASP A 193 -7.32 -13.29 14.33
C ASP A 193 -7.21 -14.83 14.22
N ARG A 194 -6.37 -15.37 13.32
CA ARG A 194 -6.25 -16.81 13.02
C ARG A 194 -4.97 -17.43 13.53
N VAL A 195 -3.87 -16.69 13.48
CA VAL A 195 -2.54 -17.23 13.82
C VAL A 195 -1.88 -16.51 15.00
N GLY A 196 -2.49 -15.48 15.54
CA GLY A 196 -1.94 -14.67 16.63
C GLY A 196 -1.04 -13.55 16.13
N ARG A 197 0.26 -13.56 16.47
CA ARG A 197 1.16 -12.45 16.13
C ARG A 197 1.50 -12.39 14.66
N VAL A 198 1.33 -11.21 14.07
CA VAL A 198 1.71 -10.89 12.67
C VAL A 198 2.72 -9.75 12.67
N ALA A 199 3.75 -9.82 11.83
CA ALA A 199 4.60 -8.67 11.54
C ALA A 199 4.24 -8.12 10.15
N VAL A 200 4.15 -6.80 10.05
CA VAL A 200 4.06 -6.06 8.78
C VAL A 200 5.41 -5.39 8.54
N LEU A 201 6.07 -5.74 7.46
CA LEU A 201 7.27 -5.08 6.95
C LEU A 201 6.88 -4.23 5.74
N ASP A 202 6.92 -2.91 5.91
CA ASP A 202 6.64 -1.96 4.85
C ASP A 202 7.98 -1.48 4.24
N VAL A 203 8.20 -1.78 2.99
CA VAL A 203 9.41 -1.47 2.23
C VAL A 203 9.13 -0.53 1.03
N ASP A 204 7.97 0.11 1.04
CA ASP A 204 7.66 1.23 0.17
C ASP A 204 8.55 2.44 0.52
N TYR A 205 8.83 3.31 -0.46
CA TYR A 205 9.57 4.55 -0.22
C TYR A 205 8.85 5.48 0.75
N HIS A 206 7.51 5.52 0.65
CA HIS A 206 6.67 6.36 1.50
C HIS A 206 6.28 5.62 2.78
N HIS A 207 6.23 6.34 3.88
CA HIS A 207 5.75 5.77 5.14
C HIS A 207 4.28 5.34 5.03
N GLY A 208 3.96 4.10 5.40
CA GLY A 208 2.58 3.59 5.44
C GLY A 208 1.80 4.10 6.64
N ASN A 209 1.52 5.41 6.67
CA ASN A 209 0.86 6.10 7.77
C ASN A 209 -0.51 5.53 8.14
N GLY A 210 -1.23 4.99 7.16
CA GLY A 210 -2.51 4.33 7.39
C GLY A 210 -2.36 3.03 8.15
N THR A 211 -1.42 2.18 7.74
CA THR A 211 -1.14 0.91 8.42
C THR A 211 -0.66 1.14 9.84
N GLN A 212 0.28 2.09 10.05
CA GLN A 212 0.73 2.47 11.38
C GLN A 212 -0.43 2.93 12.26
N GLN A 213 -1.30 3.83 11.75
CA GLN A 213 -2.42 4.36 12.53
C GLN A 213 -3.41 3.27 12.95
N ILE A 214 -3.72 2.32 12.06
CA ILE A 214 -4.66 1.22 12.33
C ILE A 214 -4.12 0.30 13.46
N PHE A 215 -2.82 0.03 13.48
CA PHE A 215 -2.22 -0.90 14.43
C PHE A 215 -1.51 -0.24 15.61
N TYR A 216 -1.52 1.10 15.72
CA TYR A 216 -0.73 1.84 16.70
C TYR A 216 -0.97 1.46 18.17
N GLN A 217 -2.17 0.94 18.47
CA GLN A 217 -2.57 0.50 19.81
C GLN A 217 -2.79 -1.03 19.91
N ARG A 218 -2.30 -1.81 18.94
CA ARG A 218 -2.44 -3.28 18.90
C ARG A 218 -1.13 -3.97 19.20
N ALA A 219 -1.16 -4.94 20.13
CA ALA A 219 0.02 -5.73 20.49
C ALA A 219 0.23 -7.00 19.64
N ASP A 220 -0.79 -7.39 18.88
CA ASP A 220 -0.80 -8.59 18.03
C ASP A 220 -0.29 -8.35 16.62
N VAL A 221 -0.04 -7.08 16.25
CA VAL A 221 0.58 -6.70 14.98
C VAL A 221 1.78 -5.78 15.25
N LEU A 222 2.98 -6.23 14.85
CA LEU A 222 4.18 -5.40 14.78
C LEU A 222 4.22 -4.71 13.42
N TYR A 223 4.30 -3.39 13.40
CA TYR A 223 4.53 -2.61 12.19
C TYR A 223 5.98 -2.11 12.13
N VAL A 224 6.69 -2.44 11.05
CA VAL A 224 8.07 -2.02 10.79
C VAL A 224 8.14 -1.39 9.41
N SER A 225 8.66 -0.17 9.30
CA SER A 225 8.72 0.55 8.03
C SER A 225 10.09 1.14 7.75
N LEU A 226 10.61 0.90 6.53
CA LEU A 226 11.79 1.56 5.98
C LEU A 226 11.30 2.56 4.93
N HIS A 227 11.44 3.85 5.19
CA HIS A 227 10.87 4.89 4.34
C HIS A 227 11.74 6.15 4.31
N ALA A 228 11.42 7.05 3.39
CA ALA A 228 12.09 8.33 3.33
C ALA A 228 11.78 9.20 4.55
N ASP A 229 12.77 9.98 4.99
CA ASP A 229 12.67 10.85 6.15
C ASP A 229 11.44 11.78 6.05
N PRO A 230 10.47 11.70 7.00
CA PRO A 230 9.24 12.50 6.97
C PRO A 230 9.46 14.02 7.05
N ASP A 231 10.64 14.47 7.48
CA ASP A 231 11.00 15.90 7.42
C ASP A 231 11.01 16.44 5.97
N ARG A 232 11.13 15.56 4.98
CA ARG A 232 11.34 15.92 3.58
C ARG A 232 10.42 15.22 2.58
N ALA A 233 9.86 14.08 2.95
CA ALA A 233 9.08 13.23 2.07
C ALA A 233 7.63 13.07 2.56
N PHE A 234 6.69 12.95 1.61
CA PHE A 234 5.32 12.57 1.90
C PHE A 234 5.27 11.27 2.75
N PRO A 235 4.42 11.13 3.77
CA PRO A 235 3.30 12.02 4.15
C PRO A 235 3.66 13.13 5.15
N TYR A 236 4.92 13.42 5.41
CA TYR A 236 5.51 14.48 6.23
C TYR A 236 5.25 14.41 7.74
N PHE A 237 4.02 14.15 8.15
CA PHE A 237 3.56 14.36 9.55
C PHE A 237 3.60 13.10 10.41
N VAL A 238 3.99 11.97 9.85
CA VAL A 238 3.99 10.63 10.47
C VAL A 238 5.15 9.81 9.91
N GLY A 239 5.71 8.90 10.73
CA GLY A 239 6.86 8.07 10.34
C GLY A 239 8.14 8.46 11.07
N TRP A 240 8.03 9.21 12.16
CA TRP A 240 9.20 9.59 12.98
C TRP A 240 9.72 8.39 13.76
N ALA A 241 11.04 8.35 13.96
CA ALA A 241 11.72 7.23 14.64
C ALA A 241 11.32 7.05 16.12
N ASP A 242 10.77 8.07 16.75
CA ASP A 242 10.29 8.05 18.13
C ASP A 242 8.82 7.61 18.26
N GLU A 243 8.09 7.41 17.16
CA GLU A 243 6.75 6.82 17.15
C GLU A 243 6.86 5.30 17.35
N ARG A 244 6.48 4.80 18.52
CA ARG A 244 6.73 3.41 18.94
C ARG A 244 5.48 2.60 19.24
N GLY A 245 4.30 3.15 18.95
CA GLY A 245 3.02 2.60 19.38
C GLY A 245 2.49 3.29 20.64
N ALA A 246 1.32 2.92 21.11
CA ALA A 246 0.71 3.46 22.31
C ALA A 246 -0.18 2.42 23.01
N GLY A 247 -0.34 2.58 24.34
CA GLY A 247 -1.17 1.67 25.13
C GLY A 247 -0.73 0.21 25.00
N PRO A 248 -1.63 -0.73 24.66
CA PRO A 248 -1.26 -2.14 24.45
C PRO A 248 -0.25 -2.35 23.32
N GLY A 249 -0.19 -1.44 22.34
CA GLY A 249 0.72 -1.48 21.18
C GLY A 249 2.05 -0.82 21.41
N GLU A 250 2.37 -0.36 22.62
CA GLU A 250 3.67 0.25 22.93
C GLU A 250 4.82 -0.73 22.61
N GLY A 251 5.80 -0.27 21.81
CA GLY A 251 6.91 -1.08 21.33
C GLY A 251 6.55 -1.94 20.09
N CYS A 252 5.32 -1.88 19.57
CA CYS A 252 4.88 -2.62 18.36
C CYS A 252 4.94 -1.77 17.09
N THR A 253 5.63 -0.64 17.09
CA THR A 253 5.96 0.16 15.89
C THR A 253 7.45 0.42 15.86
N LEU A 254 8.08 0.24 14.69
CA LEU A 254 9.46 0.63 14.41
C LEU A 254 9.53 1.38 13.09
N ASN A 255 9.87 2.65 13.14
CA ASN A 255 10.13 3.49 11.99
C ASN A 255 11.64 3.66 11.78
N LEU A 256 12.07 3.41 10.54
CA LEU A 256 13.45 3.56 10.09
C LEU A 256 13.51 4.60 8.96
N PRO A 257 13.43 5.91 9.29
CA PRO A 257 13.52 6.97 8.30
C PRO A 257 14.92 7.01 7.68
N LEU A 258 14.96 7.08 6.35
CA LEU A 258 16.18 7.03 5.56
C LEU A 258 16.39 8.36 4.79
N PRO A 259 17.64 8.82 4.66
CA PRO A 259 17.91 10.10 4.00
C PRO A 259 17.76 10.00 2.47
N ALA A 260 17.63 11.16 1.83
CA ALA A 260 17.72 11.31 0.38
C ALA A 260 18.93 10.59 -0.22
N GLY A 261 18.76 10.06 -1.42
CA GLY A 261 19.82 9.34 -2.13
C GLY A 261 20.26 8.06 -1.40
N CYS A 262 19.40 7.46 -0.58
CA CYS A 262 19.71 6.21 0.13
C CYS A 262 20.16 5.14 -0.85
N THR A 263 21.41 4.68 -0.68
CA THR A 263 22.04 3.65 -1.53
C THR A 263 21.66 2.23 -1.10
N ASN A 264 21.98 1.24 -1.96
CA ASN A 264 21.76 -0.18 -1.66
C ASN A 264 22.31 -0.57 -0.29
N ASP A 265 23.59 -0.25 0.02
CA ASP A 265 24.24 -0.66 1.27
C ASP A 265 23.54 -0.07 2.50
N ARG A 266 23.15 1.20 2.42
CA ARG A 266 22.45 1.86 3.52
C ARG A 266 21.06 1.29 3.74
N TYR A 267 20.35 1.04 2.68
CA TYR A 267 19.02 0.41 2.71
C TYR A 267 19.10 -1.00 3.31
N LEU A 268 20.06 -1.80 2.85
CA LEU A 268 20.27 -3.17 3.34
C LEU A 268 20.67 -3.20 4.82
N THR A 269 21.43 -2.22 5.29
CA THR A 269 21.75 -2.09 6.74
C THR A 269 20.49 -1.80 7.57
N ALA A 270 19.63 -0.91 7.10
CA ALA A 270 18.36 -0.63 7.78
C ALA A 270 17.42 -1.85 7.74
N LEU A 271 17.40 -2.58 6.61
CA LEU A 271 16.63 -3.81 6.49
C LEU A 271 17.08 -4.86 7.50
N ASP A 272 18.39 -5.03 7.74
CA ASP A 272 18.88 -5.96 8.75
C ASP A 272 18.34 -5.62 10.14
N THR A 273 18.34 -4.33 10.53
CA THR A 273 17.72 -3.86 11.78
C THR A 273 16.23 -4.18 11.87
N ALA A 274 15.49 -3.99 10.75
CA ALA A 274 14.08 -4.33 10.68
C ALA A 274 13.83 -5.84 10.87
N LEU A 275 14.65 -6.67 10.22
CA LEU A 275 14.52 -8.14 10.29
C LEU A 275 14.89 -8.66 11.70
N GLU A 276 15.89 -8.10 12.35
CA GLU A 276 16.21 -8.40 13.75
C GLU A 276 15.01 -8.11 14.67
N ARG A 277 14.37 -6.95 14.51
CA ARG A 277 13.17 -6.60 15.30
C ARG A 277 11.99 -7.53 15.04
N ILE A 278 11.79 -7.96 13.80
CA ILE A 278 10.73 -8.92 13.43
C ILE A 278 11.03 -10.29 14.08
N ALA A 279 12.27 -10.76 14.03
CA ALA A 279 12.67 -12.01 14.66
C ALA A 279 12.45 -11.99 16.19
N GLU A 280 12.79 -10.88 16.86
CA GLU A 280 12.55 -10.70 18.31
C GLU A 280 11.05 -10.72 18.67
N TYR A 281 10.20 -10.19 17.80
CA TYR A 281 8.75 -10.17 18.01
C TYR A 281 8.12 -11.57 17.94
N ALA A 282 8.78 -12.51 17.29
CA ALA A 282 8.32 -13.90 17.12
C ALA A 282 6.92 -13.97 16.47
N ALA A 283 6.76 -13.30 15.33
CA ALA A 283 5.55 -13.39 14.52
C ALA A 283 5.34 -14.79 13.94
N ALA A 284 4.09 -15.20 13.77
CA ALA A 284 3.75 -16.46 13.09
C ALA A 284 3.76 -16.30 11.55
N VAL A 285 3.52 -15.09 11.07
CA VAL A 285 3.41 -14.73 9.65
C VAL A 285 4.02 -13.35 9.42
N LEU A 286 4.68 -13.19 8.28
CA LEU A 286 5.13 -11.89 7.78
C LEU A 286 4.19 -11.41 6.67
N VAL A 287 3.74 -10.17 6.76
CA VAL A 287 3.09 -9.43 5.66
C VAL A 287 4.08 -8.37 5.17
N VAL A 288 4.32 -8.31 3.87
CA VAL A 288 5.21 -7.32 3.25
C VAL A 288 4.37 -6.36 2.41
N SER A 289 4.32 -5.09 2.79
CA SER A 289 3.85 -4.00 1.91
C SER A 289 5.01 -3.63 0.99
N LEU A 290 4.91 -4.03 -0.29
CA LEU A 290 6.01 -4.01 -1.24
C LEU A 290 5.85 -2.89 -2.26
N GLY A 291 6.56 -1.78 -2.07
CA GLY A 291 6.72 -0.70 -3.05
C GLY A 291 8.04 -0.83 -3.84
N PHE A 292 8.04 -0.30 -5.07
CA PHE A 292 9.23 -0.23 -5.94
C PHE A 292 9.62 1.22 -6.26
N ASP A 293 9.07 2.18 -5.56
CA ASP A 293 9.45 3.59 -5.62
C ASP A 293 10.78 3.90 -4.92
N THR A 294 11.36 2.95 -4.20
CA THR A 294 12.77 2.99 -3.75
C THR A 294 13.78 2.88 -4.91
N TYR A 295 13.32 2.59 -6.16
CA TYR A 295 14.17 2.46 -7.33
C TYR A 295 14.78 3.81 -7.75
N GLY A 296 16.09 3.82 -8.09
CA GLY A 296 16.84 5.05 -8.36
C GLY A 296 16.40 5.86 -9.59
N GLN A 297 15.38 5.44 -10.34
CA GLN A 297 14.78 6.18 -11.45
C GLN A 297 13.28 6.41 -11.25
N ASP A 298 12.77 6.21 -10.05
CA ASP A 298 11.36 6.48 -9.76
C ASP A 298 11.06 7.98 -9.89
N PRO A 299 9.96 8.39 -10.56
CA PRO A 299 9.70 9.79 -10.85
C PRO A 299 9.28 10.63 -9.63
N ILE A 300 8.86 10.00 -8.53
CA ILE A 300 8.34 10.72 -7.34
C ILE A 300 9.10 10.41 -6.04
N ALA A 301 10.25 9.73 -6.16
CA ALA A 301 11.08 9.32 -5.04
C ALA A 301 12.56 9.61 -5.31
N ASP A 302 13.39 9.59 -4.28
CA ASP A 302 14.80 9.99 -4.38
C ASP A 302 15.79 8.96 -3.80
N PHE A 303 15.38 7.73 -3.51
CA PHE A 303 16.33 6.67 -3.19
C PHE A 303 17.08 6.21 -4.46
N ALA A 304 18.16 5.48 -4.26
CA ALA A 304 19.05 5.09 -5.34
C ALA A 304 19.25 3.57 -5.45
N LEU A 305 18.20 2.78 -5.16
CA LEU A 305 18.27 1.34 -5.27
C LEU A 305 18.33 0.92 -6.76
N SER A 306 19.19 -0.08 -7.00
CA SER A 306 19.30 -0.73 -8.32
C SER A 306 18.42 -1.99 -8.40
N THR A 307 18.13 -2.46 -9.60
CA THR A 307 17.31 -3.65 -9.83
C THR A 307 17.89 -4.90 -9.14
N ASP A 308 19.19 -5.10 -9.15
CA ASP A 308 19.86 -6.23 -8.49
C ASP A 308 19.78 -6.18 -6.97
N ALA A 309 19.71 -4.99 -6.36
CA ALA A 309 19.53 -4.85 -4.92
C ALA A 309 18.21 -5.46 -4.45
N TYR A 310 17.16 -5.43 -5.24
CA TYR A 310 15.89 -6.06 -4.89
C TYR A 310 15.99 -7.57 -4.70
N HIS A 311 16.88 -8.24 -5.43
CA HIS A 311 17.14 -9.67 -5.20
C HIS A 311 17.70 -9.91 -3.80
N GLU A 312 18.65 -9.09 -3.37
CA GLU A 312 19.25 -9.20 -2.04
C GLU A 312 18.25 -8.84 -0.93
N VAL A 313 17.39 -7.83 -1.16
CA VAL A 313 16.28 -7.50 -0.23
C VAL A 313 15.38 -8.73 -0.04
N GLY A 314 14.89 -9.34 -1.13
CA GLY A 314 14.04 -10.53 -1.06
C GLY A 314 14.73 -11.71 -0.37
N ARG A 315 16.01 -11.93 -0.66
CA ARG A 315 16.82 -12.99 -0.03
C ARG A 315 16.96 -12.79 1.48
N ARG A 316 17.19 -11.56 1.94
CA ARG A 316 17.26 -11.25 3.37
C ARG A 316 15.91 -11.42 4.06
N VAL A 317 14.83 -10.99 3.45
CA VAL A 317 13.47 -11.24 3.98
C VAL A 317 13.20 -12.73 4.13
N ALA A 318 13.59 -13.55 3.15
CA ALA A 318 13.46 -15.01 3.22
C ALA A 318 14.22 -15.64 4.38
N SER A 319 15.30 -15.04 4.87
CA SER A 319 16.10 -15.58 5.99
C SER A 319 15.34 -15.62 7.32
N LEU A 320 14.23 -14.92 7.46
CA LEU A 320 13.32 -15.03 8.62
C LEU A 320 12.65 -16.41 8.70
N GLY A 321 12.54 -17.13 7.59
CA GLY A 321 11.89 -18.45 7.55
C GLY A 321 10.40 -18.45 7.87
N LEU A 322 9.74 -17.28 7.82
CA LEU A 322 8.31 -17.11 8.11
C LEU A 322 7.47 -17.34 6.84
N PRO A 323 6.27 -17.94 6.96
CA PRO A 323 5.27 -17.83 5.92
C PRO A 323 5.04 -16.36 5.58
N THR A 324 5.10 -16.00 4.28
CA THR A 324 5.15 -14.58 3.88
C THR A 324 4.05 -14.24 2.88
N LEU A 325 3.19 -13.30 3.25
CA LEU A 325 2.23 -12.64 2.37
C LEU A 325 2.87 -11.36 1.82
N ILE A 326 3.00 -11.25 0.51
CA ILE A 326 3.55 -10.06 -0.15
C ILE A 326 2.40 -9.33 -0.85
N LEU A 327 2.26 -8.02 -0.63
CA LEU A 327 1.22 -7.19 -1.20
C LEU A 327 1.83 -5.99 -1.92
N GLN A 328 1.48 -5.82 -3.20
CA GLN A 328 1.99 -4.73 -4.02
C GLN A 328 1.48 -3.38 -3.54
N GLU A 329 2.36 -2.41 -3.33
CA GLU A 329 2.04 -1.00 -3.03
C GLU A 329 2.54 -0.06 -4.14
N GLY A 330 3.45 0.87 -3.83
CA GLY A 330 3.98 1.89 -4.74
C GLY A 330 4.96 1.39 -5.81
N GLY A 331 5.64 2.36 -6.44
CA GLY A 331 6.55 2.17 -7.57
C GLY A 331 5.95 2.64 -8.89
N TYR A 332 6.56 3.67 -9.49
CA TYR A 332 5.94 4.45 -10.56
C TYR A 332 6.79 4.50 -11.84
N PHE A 333 7.98 3.93 -11.81
CA PHE A 333 8.80 3.79 -13.03
C PHE A 333 8.37 2.54 -13.81
N VAL A 334 7.25 2.64 -14.54
CA VAL A 334 6.61 1.56 -15.31
C VAL A 334 7.59 0.75 -16.17
N PRO A 335 8.62 1.35 -16.84
CA PRO A 335 9.54 0.58 -17.67
C PRO A 335 10.37 -0.48 -16.94
N LYS A 336 10.50 -0.40 -15.60
CA LYS A 336 11.33 -1.30 -14.81
C LYS A 336 10.60 -2.00 -13.65
N ILE A 337 9.40 -1.56 -13.28
CA ILE A 337 8.69 -2.11 -12.12
C ILE A 337 8.47 -3.62 -12.23
N GLY A 338 8.18 -4.13 -13.43
CA GLY A 338 7.99 -5.57 -13.66
C GLY A 338 9.27 -6.38 -13.42
N GLU A 339 10.42 -5.88 -13.89
CA GLU A 339 11.73 -6.49 -13.67
C GLU A 339 12.12 -6.42 -12.19
N ASN A 340 11.90 -5.27 -11.54
CA ASN A 340 12.18 -5.09 -10.11
C ASN A 340 11.35 -6.06 -9.26
N ALA A 341 10.06 -6.20 -9.54
CA ALA A 341 9.16 -7.12 -8.83
C ALA A 341 9.59 -8.58 -9.01
N ARG A 342 9.84 -9.02 -10.25
CA ARG A 342 10.33 -10.37 -10.50
C ARG A 342 11.65 -10.62 -9.77
N THR A 343 12.56 -9.66 -9.78
CA THR A 343 13.87 -9.76 -9.14
C THR A 343 13.74 -9.92 -7.63
N TRP A 344 12.91 -9.12 -6.98
CA TRP A 344 12.64 -9.21 -5.55
C TRP A 344 12.04 -10.56 -5.16
N LEU A 345 10.99 -10.99 -5.89
CA LEU A 345 10.29 -12.26 -5.64
C LEU A 345 11.20 -13.48 -5.88
N ARG A 346 12.09 -13.42 -6.87
CA ARG A 346 13.10 -14.48 -7.08
C ARG A 346 14.08 -14.56 -5.91
N GLY A 347 14.51 -13.42 -5.37
CA GLY A 347 15.33 -13.37 -4.15
C GLY A 347 14.64 -14.06 -2.98
N LEU A 348 13.37 -13.79 -2.74
CA LEU A 348 12.58 -14.41 -1.69
C LEU A 348 12.46 -15.94 -1.88
N LEU A 349 12.33 -16.40 -3.12
CA LEU A 349 12.26 -17.85 -3.45
C LEU A 349 13.63 -18.55 -3.41
N GLY A 350 14.74 -17.85 -3.19
CA GLY A 350 16.09 -18.41 -3.33
C GLY A 350 16.46 -18.79 -4.76
N ALA A 351 15.71 -18.29 -5.75
CA ALA A 351 16.00 -18.49 -7.16
C ALA A 351 17.17 -17.59 -7.60
N PRO A 352 18.00 -18.01 -8.57
CA PRO A 352 19.13 -17.19 -9.05
C PRO A 352 18.68 -15.83 -9.56
N LEU A 353 19.54 -14.81 -9.39
CA LEU A 353 19.34 -13.48 -9.99
C LEU A 353 19.20 -13.62 -11.51
N ASP A 354 18.18 -12.97 -12.06
CA ASP A 354 17.89 -12.97 -13.49
C ASP A 354 17.50 -11.55 -13.94
N LEU A 355 18.39 -10.86 -14.62
CA LEU A 355 18.22 -9.49 -15.10
C LEU A 355 17.80 -9.45 -16.59
N ARG A 356 17.28 -10.52 -17.17
CA ARG A 356 16.75 -10.49 -18.53
C ARG A 356 15.60 -9.48 -18.59
N ALA A 357 15.68 -8.57 -19.55
CA ALA A 357 14.61 -7.61 -19.79
C ALA A 357 13.31 -8.34 -20.13
N THR A 358 12.20 -7.85 -19.58
CA THR A 358 10.86 -8.32 -19.97
C THR A 358 10.65 -8.00 -21.45
N PRO A 359 10.21 -8.95 -22.29
CA PRO A 359 9.84 -8.67 -23.67
C PRO A 359 8.84 -7.50 -23.74
N ARG A 360 9.05 -6.57 -24.68
CA ARG A 360 8.16 -5.42 -24.90
C ARG A 360 6.83 -5.86 -25.49
#